data_60f4411bc3c6eb5be149fcb7059603ce
#
_entry.id   60f4411bc3c6eb5be149fcb7059603ce
#
_cell.length_a   1.000
_cell.length_b   1.000
_cell.length_c   1.000
_cell.angle_alpha   90.00
_cell.angle_beta   90.00
_cell.angle_gamma   90.00
#
_symmetry.space_group_name_H-M   'P 1'
#
loop_
_entity.id
_entity.type
_entity.pdbx_description
1 polymer ?
#
loop_
_entity_poly.entity_id
_entity_poly.type
_entity_poly.pdbx_seq_one_letter_code
_entity_poly.pdbx_strand_id
1 'polypeptide(L)'
;MLNVSIIIPAWNEEERIADCLMNATRQTVAPHEVIVVNNRSTDRTCDIVEQFQRDHPEAPVILLQQNEDQGLIPTRNFGLNAATGDVLGRIDADCMLKPDWVEVVSGIFTEDPDAMGATGPVVYYDMPAKGAGLAGEDRKSVV
;
A
#
# COMPACT_ATOMS: atom_id res chain seq x y z
N MET A 1 18.23 6.58 7.59
CA MET A 1 17.06 5.70 7.42
C MET A 1 16.73 5.60 5.94
N LEU A 2 16.41 4.41 5.47
CA LEU A 2 16.07 4.20 4.06
C LEU A 2 14.70 4.79 3.71
N ASN A 3 14.58 5.35 2.52
CA ASN A 3 13.34 5.87 1.99
C ASN A 3 12.43 4.73 1.52
N VAL A 4 11.22 4.66 2.02
CA VAL A 4 10.24 3.62 1.67
C VAL A 4 9.17 4.19 0.76
N SER A 5 9.04 3.63 -0.44
CA SER A 5 7.92 3.89 -1.35
C SER A 5 6.84 2.84 -1.15
N ILE A 6 5.58 3.26 -0.98
CA ILE A 6 4.43 2.36 -0.87
C ILE A 6 3.66 2.39 -2.18
N ILE A 7 3.47 1.22 -2.80
CA ILE A 7 2.76 1.08 -4.08
C ILE A 7 1.42 0.39 -3.83
N ILE A 8 0.34 1.04 -4.27
CA ILE A 8 -1.05 0.59 -4.10
C ILE A 8 -1.73 0.49 -5.46
N PRO A 9 -1.79 -0.69 -6.07
CA PRO A 9 -2.61 -0.86 -7.26
C PRO A 9 -4.09 -0.79 -6.88
N ALA A 10 -4.89 -0.09 -7.69
CA ALA A 10 -6.30 0.13 -7.40
C ALA A 10 -7.18 -0.06 -8.65
N TRP A 11 -8.22 -0.86 -8.50
CA TRP A 11 -9.30 -1.01 -9.46
C TRP A 11 -10.62 -1.17 -8.70
N ASN A 12 -11.51 -0.17 -8.83
CA ASN A 12 -12.81 -0.16 -8.15
C ASN A 12 -12.71 -0.42 -6.63
N GLU A 13 -11.93 0.42 -5.95
CA GLU A 13 -11.68 0.33 -4.51
C GLU A 13 -12.28 1.52 -3.74
N GLU A 14 -13.38 2.09 -4.21
CA GLU A 14 -14.00 3.28 -3.60
C GLU A 14 -14.35 3.12 -2.11
N GLU A 15 -14.68 1.88 -1.68
CA GLU A 15 -15.04 1.61 -0.29
C GLU A 15 -13.82 1.53 0.66
N ARG A 16 -12.63 1.27 0.14
CA ARG A 16 -11.44 0.94 0.94
C ARG A 16 -10.28 1.91 0.80
N ILE A 17 -10.17 2.59 -0.34
CA ILE A 17 -8.96 3.36 -0.67
C ILE A 17 -8.70 4.51 0.32
N ALA A 18 -9.73 5.17 0.84
CA ALA A 18 -9.56 6.26 1.79
C ALA A 18 -8.91 5.79 3.10
N ASP A 19 -9.37 4.68 3.66
CA ASP A 19 -8.82 4.09 4.87
C ASP A 19 -7.40 3.56 4.64
N CYS A 20 -7.16 2.94 3.49
CA CYS A 20 -5.83 2.49 3.10
C CYS A 20 -4.83 3.67 3.05
N LEU A 21 -5.19 4.77 2.41
CA LEU A 21 -4.36 5.98 2.33
C LEU A 21 -4.12 6.60 3.71
N MET A 22 -5.15 6.66 4.54
CA MET A 22 -5.03 7.19 5.89
C MET A 22 -4.02 6.38 6.71
N ASN A 23 -4.07 5.06 6.62
CA ASN A 23 -3.12 4.18 7.29
C ASN A 23 -1.71 4.25 6.70
N ALA A 24 -1.59 4.31 5.38
CA ALA A 24 -0.30 4.38 4.70
C ALA A 24 0.45 5.70 4.99
N THR A 25 -0.28 6.78 5.21
CA THR A 25 0.30 8.11 5.45
C THR A 25 0.49 8.44 6.92
N ARG A 26 -0.31 7.86 7.83
CA ARG A 26 -0.19 8.05 9.29
C ARG A 26 0.74 7.03 9.94
N GLN A 27 1.98 7.06 9.52
CA GLN A 27 3.02 6.18 10.04
C GLN A 27 3.89 6.90 11.07
N THR A 28 4.50 6.16 12.02
CA THR A 28 5.46 6.72 12.98
C THR A 28 6.67 7.34 12.28
N VAL A 29 7.08 6.74 11.18
CA VAL A 29 8.03 7.29 10.22
C VAL A 29 7.31 7.49 8.90
N ALA A 30 7.31 8.70 8.39
CA ALA A 30 6.62 9.01 7.14
C ALA A 30 7.18 8.20 5.96
N PRO A 31 6.33 7.64 5.08
CA PRO A 31 6.80 7.07 3.84
C PRO A 31 7.42 8.17 2.95
N HIS A 32 8.35 7.79 2.10
CA HIS A 32 8.92 8.68 1.09
C HIS A 32 7.85 9.12 0.08
N GLU A 33 7.05 8.17 -0.36
CA GLU A 33 5.90 8.40 -1.25
C GLU A 33 4.89 7.27 -1.12
N VAL A 34 3.63 7.57 -1.42
CA VAL A 34 2.54 6.60 -1.52
C VAL A 34 1.96 6.72 -2.92
N ILE A 35 2.23 5.73 -3.76
CA ILE A 35 1.85 5.73 -5.16
C ILE A 35 0.59 4.87 -5.34
N VAL A 36 -0.53 5.51 -5.63
CA VAL A 36 -1.75 4.83 -6.05
C VAL A 36 -1.73 4.72 -7.57
N VAL A 37 -1.83 3.51 -8.09
CA VAL A 37 -1.91 3.27 -9.53
C VAL A 37 -3.32 2.84 -9.87
N ASN A 38 -4.09 3.73 -10.47
CA ASN A 38 -5.43 3.42 -10.95
C ASN A 38 -5.37 2.65 -12.27
N ASN A 39 -6.08 1.53 -12.32
CA ASN A 39 -6.18 0.70 -13.52
C ASN A 39 -7.63 0.65 -14.02
N ARG A 40 -8.06 1.73 -14.67
CA ARG A 40 -9.37 1.84 -15.32
C ARG A 40 -10.57 1.66 -14.36
N SER A 41 -10.50 2.21 -13.15
CA SER A 41 -11.64 2.23 -12.24
C SER A 41 -12.81 2.99 -12.85
N THR A 42 -14.01 2.43 -12.67
CA THR A 42 -15.28 3.02 -13.14
C THR A 42 -16.12 3.60 -12.02
N ASP A 43 -15.69 3.43 -10.78
CA ASP A 43 -16.30 3.96 -9.57
C ASP A 43 -15.64 5.29 -9.15
N ARG A 44 -15.79 5.66 -7.88
CA ARG A 44 -15.24 6.90 -7.31
C ARG A 44 -13.81 6.78 -6.79
N THR A 45 -13.09 5.73 -7.10
CA THR A 45 -11.72 5.51 -6.59
C THR A 45 -10.81 6.71 -6.83
N CYS A 46 -10.71 7.20 -8.07
CA CYS A 46 -9.86 8.35 -8.40
C CYS A 46 -10.32 9.62 -7.70
N ASP A 47 -11.63 9.89 -7.67
CA ASP A 47 -12.19 11.07 -7.00
C ASP A 47 -11.83 11.10 -5.52
N ILE A 48 -11.87 9.93 -4.86
CA ILE A 48 -11.54 9.78 -3.44
C ILE A 48 -10.04 10.03 -3.22
N VAL A 49 -9.16 9.50 -4.06
CA VAL A 49 -7.72 9.76 -3.98
C VAL A 49 -7.40 11.24 -4.17
N GLU A 50 -7.98 11.87 -5.18
CA GLU A 50 -7.80 13.30 -5.43
C GLU A 50 -8.34 14.17 -4.29
N GLN A 51 -9.47 13.78 -3.70
CA GLN A 51 -10.00 14.46 -2.51
C GLN A 51 -9.05 14.30 -1.31
N PHE A 52 -8.50 13.11 -1.11
CA PHE A 52 -7.50 12.87 -0.07
C PHE A 52 -6.26 13.76 -0.25
N GLN A 53 -5.77 13.92 -1.48
CA GLN A 53 -4.65 14.82 -1.79
C GLN A 53 -4.97 16.28 -1.47
N ARG A 54 -6.19 16.73 -1.72
CA ARG A 54 -6.63 18.09 -1.38
C ARG A 54 -6.75 18.31 0.13
N ASP A 55 -7.27 17.32 0.85
CA ASP A 55 -7.49 17.39 2.29
C ASP A 55 -6.17 17.22 3.10
N HIS A 56 -5.18 16.55 2.51
CA HIS A 56 -3.89 16.25 3.12
C HIS A 56 -2.73 16.64 2.20
N PRO A 57 -2.53 17.96 1.93
CA PRO A 57 -1.50 18.40 0.98
C PRO A 57 -0.08 18.09 1.44
N GLU A 58 0.12 17.83 2.74
CA GLU A 58 1.39 17.42 3.33
C GLU A 58 1.72 15.94 3.09
N ALA A 59 0.71 15.12 2.80
CA ALA A 59 0.90 13.70 2.58
C ALA A 59 1.51 13.43 1.19
N PRO A 60 2.53 12.55 1.10
CA PRO A 60 3.25 12.33 -0.16
C PRO A 60 2.50 11.33 -1.06
N VAL A 61 1.23 11.61 -1.35
CA VAL A 61 0.36 10.74 -2.18
C VAL A 61 0.43 11.16 -3.64
N ILE A 62 0.70 10.20 -4.50
CA ILE A 62 0.77 10.34 -5.96
C ILE A 62 -0.27 9.43 -6.58
N LEU A 63 -1.08 9.96 -7.50
CA LEU A 63 -2.03 9.19 -8.29
C LEU A 63 -1.52 9.05 -9.71
N LEU A 64 -1.34 7.81 -10.16
CA LEU A 64 -0.93 7.46 -11.51
C LEU A 64 -2.04 6.70 -12.23
N GLN A 65 -2.10 6.85 -13.54
CA GLN A 65 -3.05 6.16 -14.42
C GLN A 65 -2.32 5.12 -15.26
N GLN A 66 -2.69 3.85 -15.12
CA GLN A 66 -2.23 2.78 -16.00
C GLN A 66 -3.40 2.31 -16.84
N ASN A 67 -3.45 2.70 -18.09
CA ASN A 67 -4.58 2.49 -19.00
C ASN A 67 -4.26 1.54 -20.17
N GLU A 68 -3.02 1.09 -20.29
CA GLU A 68 -2.59 0.25 -21.41
C GLU A 68 -3.02 -1.20 -21.21
N ASP A 69 -2.71 -1.79 -20.05
CA ASP A 69 -3.00 -3.17 -19.74
C ASP A 69 -3.92 -3.31 -18.54
N GLN A 70 -4.99 -4.08 -18.68
CA GLN A 70 -5.87 -4.40 -17.55
C GLN A 70 -5.25 -5.51 -16.71
N GLY A 71 -5.23 -5.35 -15.40
CA GLY A 71 -4.83 -6.38 -14.46
C GLY A 71 -3.89 -5.93 -13.36
N LEU A 72 -3.76 -6.77 -12.35
CA LEU A 72 -2.99 -6.48 -11.14
C LEU A 72 -1.48 -6.41 -11.43
N ILE A 73 -0.94 -7.34 -12.20
CA ILE A 73 0.50 -7.43 -12.47
C ILE A 73 1.02 -6.20 -13.22
N PRO A 74 0.45 -5.81 -14.38
CA PRO A 74 0.91 -4.61 -15.09
C PRO A 74 0.72 -3.33 -14.27
N THR A 75 -0.36 -3.24 -13.50
CA THR A 75 -0.63 -2.09 -12.63
C THR A 75 0.41 -1.97 -11.52
N ARG A 76 0.73 -3.08 -10.87
CA ARG A 76 1.75 -3.15 -9.84
C ARG A 76 3.14 -2.80 -10.39
N ASN A 77 3.49 -3.36 -11.54
CA ASN A 77 4.76 -3.07 -12.20
C ASN A 77 4.90 -1.60 -12.60
N PHE A 78 3.81 -0.98 -13.06
CA PHE A 78 3.79 0.44 -13.38
C PHE A 78 4.16 1.30 -12.16
N GLY A 79 3.58 0.99 -11.00
CA GLY A 79 3.90 1.67 -9.75
C GLY A 79 5.33 1.43 -9.27
N LEU A 80 5.80 0.18 -9.35
CA LEU A 80 7.17 -0.16 -8.99
C LEU A 80 8.21 0.57 -9.85
N ASN A 81 7.95 0.71 -11.14
CA ASN A 81 8.84 1.43 -12.05
C ASN A 81 8.84 2.96 -11.81
N ALA A 82 7.76 3.51 -11.28
CA ALA A 82 7.65 4.93 -10.96
C ALA A 82 8.25 5.29 -9.59
N ALA A 83 8.40 4.31 -8.71
CA ALA A 83 8.89 4.52 -7.35
C ALA A 83 10.35 4.97 -7.30
N THR A 84 10.65 5.88 -6.38
CA THR A 84 11.97 6.50 -6.23
C THR A 84 12.64 6.20 -4.89
N GLY A 85 11.97 5.51 -3.97
CA GLY A 85 12.53 5.11 -2.67
C GLY A 85 13.54 3.98 -2.77
N ASP A 86 14.30 3.80 -1.70
CA ASP A 86 15.30 2.74 -1.57
C ASP A 86 14.66 1.36 -1.36
N VAL A 87 13.51 1.35 -0.71
CA VAL A 87 12.71 0.14 -0.40
C VAL A 87 11.33 0.28 -1.02
N LEU A 88 10.88 -0.77 -1.70
CA LEU A 88 9.59 -0.79 -2.38
C LEU A 88 8.63 -1.71 -1.62
N GLY A 89 7.63 -1.11 -0.97
CA GLY A 89 6.55 -1.82 -0.31
C GLY A 89 5.32 -1.94 -1.22
N ARG A 90 4.76 -3.14 -1.33
CA ARG A 90 3.53 -3.38 -2.09
C ARG A 90 2.42 -3.74 -1.14
N ILE A 91 1.30 -3.04 -1.24
CA ILE A 91 0.08 -3.37 -0.50
C ILE A 91 -1.12 -3.30 -1.43
N ASP A 92 -2.15 -4.03 -1.10
CA ASP A 92 -3.44 -3.93 -1.81
C ASP A 92 -4.29 -2.81 -1.19
N ALA A 93 -5.21 -2.25 -1.97
CA ALA A 93 -6.02 -1.10 -1.56
C ALA A 93 -6.97 -1.38 -0.38
N ASP A 94 -7.22 -2.64 -0.06
CA ASP A 94 -7.97 -3.11 1.11
C ASP A 94 -7.09 -3.45 2.33
N CYS A 95 -5.78 -3.22 2.24
CA CYS A 95 -4.84 -3.46 3.34
C CYS A 95 -4.81 -2.30 4.33
N MET A 96 -4.64 -2.66 5.60
CA MET A 96 -4.46 -1.73 6.72
C MET A 96 -3.08 -1.96 7.34
N LEU A 97 -2.16 -1.03 7.13
CA LEU A 97 -0.82 -1.12 7.70
C LEU A 97 -0.83 -0.79 9.19
N LYS A 98 0.04 -1.44 9.94
CA LYS A 98 0.32 -1.02 11.33
C LYS A 98 0.99 0.36 11.33
N PRO A 99 0.82 1.15 12.40
CA PRO A 99 1.39 2.50 12.48
C PRO A 99 2.92 2.57 12.38
N ASP A 100 3.62 1.50 12.71
CA ASP A 100 5.08 1.38 12.70
C ASP A 100 5.64 0.64 11.48
N TRP A 101 4.80 0.35 10.48
CA TRP A 101 5.17 -0.50 9.35
C TRP A 101 6.36 0.05 8.56
N VAL A 102 6.37 1.35 8.25
CA VAL A 102 7.47 1.99 7.50
C VAL A 102 8.77 1.94 8.30
N GLU A 103 8.71 2.19 9.59
CA GLU A 103 9.87 2.13 10.50
C GLU A 103 10.45 0.72 10.55
N VAL A 104 9.60 -0.29 10.74
CA VAL A 104 10.01 -1.70 10.78
C VAL A 104 10.63 -2.14 9.47
N VAL A 105 9.99 -1.83 8.35
CA VAL A 105 10.49 -2.20 7.01
C VAL A 105 11.82 -1.52 6.72
N SER A 106 11.94 -0.22 6.98
CA SER A 106 13.20 0.50 6.83
C SER A 106 14.31 -0.09 7.71
N GLY A 107 13.97 -0.47 8.95
CA GLY A 107 14.90 -1.10 9.89
C GLY A 107 15.44 -2.43 9.38
N ILE A 108 14.59 -3.31 8.87
CA ILE A 108 14.99 -4.62 8.35
C ILE A 108 16.09 -4.49 7.28
N PHE A 109 15.90 -3.63 6.29
CA PHE A 109 16.86 -3.46 5.19
C PHE A 109 18.06 -2.60 5.58
N THR A 110 17.98 -1.82 6.65
CA THR A 110 19.12 -1.12 7.23
C THR A 110 20.04 -2.09 7.99
N GLU A 111 19.46 -3.01 8.76
CA GLU A 111 20.21 -4.00 9.57
C GLU A 111 20.79 -5.11 8.69
N ASP A 112 20.10 -5.49 7.63
CA ASP A 112 20.57 -6.50 6.67
C ASP A 112 20.56 -5.93 5.24
N PRO A 113 21.67 -5.28 4.82
CA PRO A 113 21.78 -4.72 3.48
C PRO A 113 21.75 -5.75 2.34
N ASP A 114 21.96 -7.03 2.65
CA ASP A 114 21.91 -8.11 1.66
C ASP A 114 20.51 -8.71 1.52
N ALA A 115 19.56 -8.33 2.37
CA ALA A 115 18.18 -8.77 2.27
C ALA A 115 17.53 -8.29 0.96
N MET A 116 16.98 -9.23 0.20
CA MET A 116 16.32 -8.97 -1.09
C MET A 116 14.80 -8.81 -0.96
N GLY A 117 14.22 -9.14 0.18
CA GLY A 117 12.79 -9.02 0.43
C GLY A 117 12.44 -9.35 1.87
N ALA A 118 11.29 -8.85 2.30
CA ALA A 118 10.73 -9.13 3.61
C ALA A 118 9.21 -9.36 3.50
N THR A 119 8.69 -10.21 4.34
CA THR A 119 7.25 -10.44 4.48
C THR A 119 6.88 -10.45 5.96
N GLY A 120 5.66 -10.11 6.25
CA GLY A 120 5.17 -10.09 7.62
C GLY A 120 3.81 -10.81 7.78
N PRO A 121 3.28 -10.97 8.99
CA PRO A 121 2.00 -11.64 9.21
C PRO A 121 0.81 -10.80 8.72
N VAL A 122 -0.20 -11.46 8.14
CA VAL A 122 -1.49 -10.86 7.76
C VAL A 122 -2.55 -11.23 8.80
N VAL A 123 -3.35 -10.25 9.19
CA VAL A 123 -4.54 -10.45 10.01
C VAL A 123 -5.75 -9.94 9.22
N TYR A 124 -6.76 -10.76 9.05
CA TYR A 124 -8.00 -10.34 8.41
C TYR A 124 -8.85 -9.55 9.42
N TYR A 125 -9.25 -8.35 9.05
CA TYR A 125 -9.93 -7.43 9.97
C TYR A 125 -11.47 -7.35 9.79
N ASP A 126 -12.00 -7.79 8.67
CA ASP A 126 -13.44 -7.77 8.37
C ASP A 126 -14.05 -9.15 8.11
N MET A 127 -13.39 -10.18 8.58
CA MET A 127 -13.92 -11.54 8.48
C MET A 127 -15.07 -11.76 9.48
N PRO A 128 -16.11 -12.50 9.08
CA PRO A 128 -17.13 -12.95 10.03
C PRO A 128 -16.49 -13.70 11.20
N ALA A 129 -17.05 -13.54 12.40
CA ALA A 129 -16.49 -14.12 13.64
C ALA A 129 -16.20 -15.62 13.54
N LYS A 130 -16.99 -16.38 12.77
CA LYS A 130 -16.77 -17.82 12.51
C LYS A 130 -15.58 -18.12 11.61
N GLY A 131 -15.19 -17.18 10.76
CA GLY A 131 -14.04 -17.30 9.87
C GLY A 131 -12.74 -16.76 10.45
N ALA A 132 -12.84 -15.81 11.38
CA ALA A 132 -11.70 -15.12 11.96
C ALA A 132 -10.74 -16.06 12.72
N GLY A 133 -11.28 -17.08 13.40
CA GLY A 133 -10.49 -18.08 14.11
C GLY A 133 -9.68 -18.97 13.17
N LEU A 134 -10.27 -19.40 12.07
CA LEU A 134 -9.61 -20.23 11.06
C LEU A 134 -8.59 -19.43 10.23
N ALA A 135 -8.92 -18.19 9.87
CA ALA A 135 -8.03 -17.31 9.16
C ALA A 135 -6.80 -16.90 10.00
N GLY A 136 -6.91 -16.98 11.32
CA GLY A 136 -5.82 -16.69 12.24
C GLY A 136 -4.68 -17.71 12.26
N GLU A 137 -4.91 -18.92 11.75
CA GLU A 137 -3.94 -20.02 11.76
C GLU A 137 -3.09 -20.11 10.49
N ASP A 138 -3.60 -19.62 9.36
CA ASP A 138 -2.91 -19.66 8.04
C ASP A 138 -2.35 -18.26 7.67
N ARG A 139 -1.36 -17.83 8.43
CA ARG A 139 -0.86 -16.47 8.32
C ARG A 139 0.39 -16.38 7.51
N LYS A 140 0.23 -15.95 6.29
CA LYS A 140 1.37 -15.52 5.48
C LYS A 140 1.06 -14.16 4.93
N SER A 141 1.99 -13.28 5.05
CA SER A 141 1.80 -11.98 4.50
C SER A 141 2.84 -11.65 3.49
N VAL A 142 2.42 -10.79 2.63
CA VAL A 142 3.27 -10.15 1.66
C VAL A 142 3.33 -8.68 2.01
N VAL A 143 4.51 -8.19 2.18
CA VAL A 143 4.80 -6.76 2.24
C VAL A 143 5.08 -6.27 0.83
#